data_fc355c5831e9299256f4b5198dcd808f
#
_entry.id   fc355c5831e9299256f4b5198dcd808f
#
_cell.length_a   1.000
_cell.length_b   1.000
_cell.length_c   1.000
_cell.angle_alpha   90.00
_cell.angle_beta   90.00
_cell.angle_gamma   90.00
#
_symmetry.space_group_name_H-M   'P 1'
#
loop_
_entity.id
_entity.type
_entity.pdbx_description
1 polymer ?
#
loop_
_entity_poly.entity_id
_entity_poly.type
_entity_poly.pdbx_seq_one_letter_code
_entity_poly.pdbx_strand_id
1 'polypeptide(L)'
;MALKAFANLLHLYRAQRWNQSRILDSQAALMRQVVNTAAQHVPLYRDLYADCGVEPAAITDFETFHRLPTVTKANLKANFPDRIVLDGVATHDLYPVATSGTTDRVMLFHDERKRDWDRAADFLMSLQADRHHPGKHQVLIPPDACYERCGADEHGHTETVSEKLRTLVGAARGQRRQAARQVLSVFVREYIWRQKLLKAIGVDGTATDPKELDVYIDALREWRPNVLSGLPVYLYLLAKHLDRRRIGDNGADGREKECLASRIRPLGGKLTAEMIRTIERSFGARVRENYGTAELGTIAFDCPDCRDQHLLSELYYIEFVRGGRQVGPGELGEMVITDFRNRVAPLIRYTVGDVGRYTDRPCSCGFAGRRFTVDGRLCEVIVSPSGRVFAGHEVVDFFLARSDIDFAKVIQQKTDRFLVEIVPAHSANGLPTAAELSRSFSAFLGYPTEVRPRQVRRLSPERSGKYTLVESSSYEQFHTPPSKERLVGASSAAGERSPLEKVHRP
;
A
#
# COMPACT_ATOMS: atom_id res chain seq x y z
N MET A 1 1.41 28.41 -7.04
CA MET A 1 1.03 27.07 -6.56
C MET A 1 0.27 26.28 -7.62
N ALA A 2 -0.94 26.62 -8.00
CA ALA A 2 -1.73 25.85 -8.98
C ALA A 2 -1.03 25.66 -10.33
N LEU A 3 -0.33 26.68 -10.84
CA LEU A 3 0.37 26.61 -12.13
C LEU A 3 1.55 25.62 -12.13
N LYS A 4 2.32 25.53 -11.02
CA LYS A 4 3.44 24.57 -10.92
C LYS A 4 2.95 23.15 -10.80
N ALA A 5 1.95 22.88 -9.98
CA ALA A 5 1.34 21.55 -9.88
C ALA A 5 0.70 21.11 -11.21
N PHE A 6 0.10 22.05 -11.95
CA PHE A 6 -0.43 21.77 -13.30
C PHE A 6 0.69 21.46 -14.32
N ALA A 7 1.78 22.20 -14.29
CA ALA A 7 2.94 21.91 -15.13
C ALA A 7 3.54 20.54 -14.83
N ASN A 8 3.66 20.18 -13.53
CA ASN A 8 4.10 18.85 -13.09
C ASN A 8 3.12 17.76 -13.58
N LEU A 9 1.82 17.99 -13.50
CA LEU A 9 0.81 17.05 -14.01
C LEU A 9 0.97 16.79 -15.50
N LEU A 10 1.13 17.85 -16.31
CA LEU A 10 1.37 17.71 -17.74
C LEU A 10 2.68 16.95 -18.03
N HIS A 11 3.72 17.20 -17.23
CA HIS A 11 4.97 16.46 -17.33
C HIS A 11 4.75 14.97 -17.05
N LEU A 12 4.14 14.62 -15.93
CA LEU A 12 3.84 13.22 -15.57
C LEU A 12 2.96 12.54 -16.61
N TYR A 13 1.93 13.23 -17.11
CA TYR A 13 1.05 12.68 -18.14
C TYR A 13 1.79 12.36 -19.44
N ARG A 14 2.72 13.23 -19.86
CA ARG A 14 3.56 13.00 -21.05
C ARG A 14 4.56 11.88 -20.82
N ALA A 15 5.12 11.81 -19.62
CA ALA A 15 6.12 10.84 -19.25
C ALA A 15 5.59 9.40 -19.22
N GLN A 16 4.29 9.19 -19.01
CA GLN A 16 3.66 7.87 -19.14
C GLN A 16 3.81 7.26 -20.55
N ARG A 17 4.17 8.06 -21.54
CA ARG A 17 4.37 7.64 -22.94
C ARG A 17 5.83 7.62 -23.37
N TRP A 18 6.77 7.80 -22.41
CA TRP A 18 8.18 7.70 -22.74
C TRP A 18 8.56 6.25 -23.03
N ASN A 19 9.50 6.08 -23.96
CA ASN A 19 10.11 4.78 -24.19
C ASN A 19 11.11 4.43 -23.06
N GLN A 20 11.52 3.18 -23.02
CA GLN A 20 12.40 2.66 -21.97
C GLN A 20 13.75 3.38 -21.90
N SER A 21 14.39 3.68 -23.06
CA SER A 21 15.67 4.40 -23.09
C SER A 21 15.54 5.77 -22.42
N ARG A 22 14.53 6.55 -22.79
CA ARG A 22 14.31 7.88 -22.21
C ARG A 22 14.03 7.83 -20.70
N ILE A 23 13.32 6.82 -20.23
CA ILE A 23 13.08 6.61 -18.78
C ILE A 23 14.41 6.36 -18.09
N LEU A 24 15.23 5.43 -18.59
CA LEU A 24 16.51 5.07 -17.98
C LEU A 24 17.50 6.25 -18.01
N ASP A 25 17.58 6.99 -19.11
CA ASP A 25 18.45 8.17 -19.21
C ASP A 25 18.04 9.25 -18.21
N SER A 26 16.72 9.51 -18.08
CA SER A 26 16.19 10.46 -17.11
C SER A 26 16.47 10.01 -15.67
N GLN A 27 16.24 8.75 -15.34
CA GLN A 27 16.51 8.21 -14.01
C GLN A 27 18.01 8.23 -13.67
N ALA A 28 18.89 7.88 -14.61
CA ALA A 28 20.35 7.94 -14.40
C ALA A 28 20.82 9.37 -14.12
N ALA A 29 20.28 10.37 -14.82
CA ALA A 29 20.61 11.77 -14.56
C ALA A 29 20.12 12.24 -13.19
N LEU A 30 18.87 11.91 -12.81
CA LEU A 30 18.29 12.27 -11.52
C LEU A 30 19.00 11.56 -10.37
N MET A 31 19.35 10.29 -10.54
CA MET A 31 20.09 9.49 -9.58
C MET A 31 21.44 10.14 -9.24
N ARG A 32 22.25 10.46 -10.27
CA ARG A 32 23.53 11.16 -10.05
C ARG A 32 23.34 12.49 -9.33
N GLN A 33 22.30 13.25 -9.70
CA GLN A 33 22.01 14.52 -9.06
C GLN A 33 21.67 14.36 -7.57
N VAL A 34 20.76 13.43 -7.22
CA VAL A 34 20.32 13.26 -5.82
C VAL A 34 21.44 12.71 -4.94
N VAL A 35 22.25 11.74 -5.45
CA VAL A 35 23.38 11.18 -4.72
C VAL A 35 24.43 12.22 -4.43
N ASN A 36 24.87 12.98 -5.44
CA ASN A 36 25.88 14.03 -5.27
C ASN A 36 25.40 15.13 -4.31
N THR A 37 24.15 15.59 -4.45
CA THR A 37 23.58 16.60 -3.54
C THR A 37 23.52 16.08 -2.10
N ALA A 38 23.07 14.85 -1.90
CA ALA A 38 22.96 14.27 -0.56
C ALA A 38 24.33 14.05 0.08
N ALA A 39 25.31 13.54 -0.66
CA ALA A 39 26.67 13.32 -0.16
C ALA A 39 27.37 14.62 0.24
N GLN A 40 27.13 15.71 -0.46
CA GLN A 40 27.74 17.01 -0.17
C GLN A 40 27.05 17.77 0.94
N HIS A 41 25.73 17.69 1.04
CA HIS A 41 24.94 18.64 1.82
C HIS A 41 24.00 18.00 2.86
N VAL A 42 23.90 16.67 2.97
CA VAL A 42 23.07 16.02 3.98
C VAL A 42 23.93 15.19 4.92
N PRO A 43 24.02 15.54 6.21
CA PRO A 43 24.91 14.88 7.17
C PRO A 43 24.75 13.35 7.23
N LEU A 44 23.50 12.85 7.24
CA LEU A 44 23.22 11.42 7.22
C LEU A 44 23.96 10.69 6.09
N TYR A 45 23.87 11.20 4.85
CA TYR A 45 24.46 10.53 3.69
C TYR A 45 25.97 10.72 3.62
N ARG A 46 26.46 11.87 4.06
CA ARG A 46 27.91 12.14 4.15
C ARG A 46 28.59 11.10 5.03
N ASP A 47 28.06 10.87 6.22
CA ASP A 47 28.61 9.91 7.16
C ASP A 47 28.42 8.47 6.66
N LEU A 48 27.21 8.12 6.22
CA LEU A 48 26.88 6.77 5.75
C LEU A 48 27.78 6.34 4.58
N TYR A 49 28.07 7.24 3.64
CA TYR A 49 28.94 6.93 2.50
C TYR A 49 30.42 6.87 2.89
N ALA A 50 30.85 7.73 3.80
CA ALA A 50 32.21 7.69 4.34
C ALA A 50 32.46 6.38 5.10
N ASP A 51 31.53 5.97 5.97
CA ASP A 51 31.63 4.72 6.75
C ASP A 51 31.70 3.47 5.86
N CYS A 52 31.04 3.53 4.69
CA CYS A 52 31.05 2.43 3.72
C CYS A 52 32.18 2.55 2.66
N GLY A 53 33.01 3.56 2.73
CA GLY A 53 34.08 3.80 1.77
C GLY A 53 33.58 4.08 0.34
N VAL A 54 32.41 4.69 0.23
CA VAL A 54 31.79 5.00 -1.06
C VAL A 54 32.19 6.40 -1.51
N GLU A 55 32.71 6.51 -2.73
CA GLU A 55 32.93 7.79 -3.39
C GLU A 55 31.73 8.15 -4.26
N PRO A 56 30.94 9.19 -3.92
CA PRO A 56 29.73 9.57 -4.68
C PRO A 56 30.00 9.88 -6.15
N ALA A 57 31.18 10.43 -6.47
CA ALA A 57 31.59 10.72 -7.84
C ALA A 57 31.76 9.46 -8.71
N ALA A 58 32.00 8.29 -8.07
CA ALA A 58 32.12 7.01 -8.77
C ALA A 58 30.74 6.40 -9.16
N ILE A 59 29.63 7.01 -8.72
CA ILE A 59 28.29 6.55 -9.02
C ILE A 59 27.86 7.11 -10.39
N THR A 60 28.15 6.37 -11.44
CA THR A 60 27.93 6.78 -12.84
C THR A 60 26.74 6.08 -13.49
N ASP A 61 26.36 4.90 -12.98
CA ASP A 61 25.33 4.01 -13.54
C ASP A 61 24.55 3.28 -12.45
N PHE A 62 23.58 2.45 -12.86
CA PHE A 62 22.75 1.69 -11.93
C PHE A 62 23.53 0.60 -11.21
N GLU A 63 24.56 0.00 -11.80
CA GLU A 63 25.36 -1.04 -11.16
C GLU A 63 26.14 -0.47 -9.97
N THR A 64 26.81 0.66 -10.16
CA THR A 64 27.52 1.36 -9.08
C THR A 64 26.56 1.92 -8.04
N PHE A 65 25.38 2.42 -8.46
CA PHE A 65 24.32 2.88 -7.57
C PHE A 65 23.81 1.77 -6.62
N HIS A 66 23.64 0.54 -7.11
CA HIS A 66 23.18 -0.59 -6.30
C HIS A 66 24.18 -1.00 -5.19
N ARG A 67 25.43 -0.52 -5.25
CA ARG A 67 26.44 -0.74 -4.20
C ARG A 67 26.33 0.24 -3.04
N LEU A 68 25.58 1.33 -3.21
CA LEU A 68 25.30 2.26 -2.11
C LEU A 68 24.60 1.54 -0.94
N PRO A 69 24.88 1.91 0.31
CA PRO A 69 24.12 1.38 1.44
C PRO A 69 22.66 1.79 1.38
N THR A 70 21.79 0.94 1.93
CA THR A 70 20.37 1.27 2.08
C THR A 70 20.16 2.13 3.32
N VAL A 71 19.16 3.03 3.25
CA VAL A 71 18.71 3.83 4.38
C VAL A 71 17.46 3.17 4.98
N THR A 72 17.47 2.97 6.29
CA THR A 72 16.39 2.35 7.04
C THR A 72 15.63 3.39 7.87
N LYS A 73 14.48 2.99 8.40
CA LYS A 73 13.75 3.81 9.39
C LYS A 73 14.60 4.14 10.62
N ALA A 74 15.45 3.21 11.06
CA ALA A 74 16.35 3.43 12.18
C ALA A 74 17.37 4.54 11.87
N ASN A 75 17.94 4.56 10.65
CA ASN A 75 18.83 5.64 10.23
C ASN A 75 18.13 7.00 10.27
N LEU A 76 16.91 7.09 9.75
CA LEU A 76 16.14 8.34 9.76
C LEU A 76 15.83 8.80 11.18
N LYS A 77 15.43 7.90 12.09
CA LYS A 77 15.14 8.23 13.49
C LYS A 77 16.38 8.75 14.22
N ALA A 78 17.50 8.06 14.07
CA ALA A 78 18.76 8.43 14.74
C ALA A 78 19.30 9.80 14.27
N ASN A 79 18.92 10.25 13.08
CA ASN A 79 19.41 11.48 12.47
C ASN A 79 18.36 12.61 12.39
N PHE A 80 17.12 12.38 12.84
CA PHE A 80 16.07 13.41 12.89
C PHE A 80 16.34 14.42 14.02
N PRO A 81 16.06 15.73 13.86
CA PRO A 81 15.51 16.35 12.63
C PRO A 81 16.56 16.89 11.65
N ASP A 82 17.72 17.34 12.14
CA ASP A 82 18.61 18.24 11.40
C ASP A 82 19.57 17.52 10.46
N ARG A 83 19.89 16.26 10.77
CA ARG A 83 20.88 15.50 9.99
C ARG A 83 20.30 14.80 8.76
N ILE A 84 18.95 14.82 8.60
CA ILE A 84 18.25 14.25 7.44
C ILE A 84 17.92 15.29 6.37
N VAL A 85 18.22 16.57 6.61
CA VAL A 85 17.95 17.68 5.70
C VAL A 85 19.26 18.29 5.18
N LEU A 86 19.17 19.06 4.10
CA LEU A 86 20.31 19.81 3.56
C LEU A 86 20.86 20.77 4.60
N ASP A 87 22.18 20.92 4.64
CA ASP A 87 22.87 21.90 5.47
C ASP A 87 22.29 23.31 5.26
N GLY A 88 22.07 24.02 6.35
CA GLY A 88 21.56 25.41 6.33
C GLY A 88 20.06 25.56 6.06
N VAL A 89 19.32 24.47 5.87
CA VAL A 89 17.85 24.54 5.73
C VAL A 89 17.20 24.56 7.11
N ALA A 90 16.35 25.56 7.34
CA ALA A 90 15.59 25.68 8.58
C ALA A 90 14.38 24.72 8.56
N THR A 91 14.34 23.74 9.45
CA THR A 91 13.29 22.70 9.48
C THR A 91 11.90 23.25 9.77
N HIS A 92 11.80 24.41 10.42
CA HIS A 92 10.51 25.08 10.68
C HIS A 92 9.82 25.63 9.41
N ASP A 93 10.56 25.76 8.30
CA ASP A 93 10.00 26.15 6.99
C ASP A 93 9.49 24.95 6.17
N LEU A 94 9.72 23.73 6.66
CA LEU A 94 9.38 22.50 5.99
C LEU A 94 8.07 21.91 6.54
N TYR A 95 7.47 21.02 5.75
CA TYR A 95 6.25 20.30 6.14
C TYR A 95 6.66 18.97 6.79
N PRO A 96 6.40 18.77 8.10
CA PRO A 96 6.65 17.49 8.74
C PRO A 96 5.68 16.42 8.19
N VAL A 97 6.23 15.28 7.88
CA VAL A 97 5.49 14.09 7.43
C VAL A 97 5.84 12.94 8.36
N ALA A 98 4.85 12.13 8.72
CA ALA A 98 5.05 10.99 9.58
C ALA A 98 4.49 9.72 8.95
N THR A 99 5.18 8.60 9.14
CA THR A 99 4.67 7.29 8.75
C THR A 99 3.41 6.94 9.55
N SER A 100 2.57 6.09 8.99
CA SER A 100 1.32 5.65 9.64
C SER A 100 1.53 4.60 10.76
N GLY A 101 2.76 4.11 10.98
CA GLY A 101 3.07 3.10 11.99
C GLY A 101 2.80 3.60 13.41
N THR A 102 2.20 2.75 14.25
CA THR A 102 1.92 3.06 15.66
C THR A 102 3.14 2.87 16.56
N THR A 103 3.95 1.86 16.27
CA THR A 103 5.11 1.47 17.09
C THR A 103 6.43 1.95 16.52
N ASP A 104 6.53 2.12 15.19
CA ASP A 104 7.76 2.48 14.50
C ASP A 104 7.58 3.72 13.60
N ARG A 105 7.02 4.78 14.22
CA ARG A 105 6.76 6.04 13.53
C ARG A 105 8.06 6.77 13.22
N VAL A 106 8.25 7.13 11.95
CA VAL A 106 9.35 7.96 11.46
C VAL A 106 8.81 9.32 11.05
N MET A 107 9.57 10.36 11.38
CA MET A 107 9.31 11.73 10.94
C MET A 107 10.32 12.12 9.87
N LEU A 108 9.88 12.84 8.86
CA LEU A 108 10.72 13.46 7.84
C LEU A 108 10.09 14.77 7.36
N PHE A 109 10.72 15.43 6.40
CA PHE A 109 10.28 16.74 5.92
C PHE A 109 10.06 16.72 4.40
N HIS A 110 9.03 17.46 3.97
CA HIS A 110 8.81 17.81 2.57
C HIS A 110 8.90 19.34 2.39
N ASP A 111 9.44 19.79 1.27
CA ASP A 111 9.32 21.16 0.85
C ASP A 111 8.06 21.37 -0.03
N GLU A 112 7.76 22.62 -0.38
CA GLU A 112 6.62 22.94 -1.25
C GLU A 112 6.76 22.31 -2.65
N ARG A 113 7.99 22.14 -3.14
CA ARG A 113 8.25 21.53 -4.44
C ARG A 113 7.88 20.05 -4.46
N LYS A 114 8.28 19.29 -3.43
CA LYS A 114 7.87 17.89 -3.29
C LYS A 114 6.35 17.78 -3.23
N ARG A 115 5.70 18.63 -2.45
CA ARG A 115 4.23 18.66 -2.34
C ARG A 115 3.51 19.01 -3.64
N ASP A 116 4.10 19.84 -4.49
CA ASP A 116 3.53 20.12 -5.83
C ASP A 116 3.62 18.90 -6.74
N TRP A 117 4.68 18.08 -6.62
CA TRP A 117 4.78 16.80 -7.32
C TRP A 117 3.78 15.77 -6.78
N ASP A 118 3.62 15.67 -5.47
CA ASP A 118 2.67 14.74 -4.85
C ASP A 118 1.23 15.06 -5.30
N ARG A 119 0.84 16.34 -5.28
CA ARG A 119 -0.48 16.77 -5.79
C ARG A 119 -0.68 16.41 -7.27
N ALA A 120 0.35 16.57 -8.09
CA ALA A 120 0.29 16.21 -9.50
C ALA A 120 0.16 14.69 -9.70
N ALA A 121 0.87 13.89 -8.90
CA ALA A 121 0.78 12.44 -8.92
C ALA A 121 -0.60 11.94 -8.48
N ASP A 122 -1.13 12.47 -7.38
CA ASP A 122 -2.48 12.14 -6.87
C ASP A 122 -3.56 12.49 -7.90
N PHE A 123 -3.41 13.64 -8.57
CA PHE A 123 -4.35 14.06 -9.60
C PHE A 123 -4.27 13.14 -10.84
N LEU A 124 -3.07 12.82 -11.29
CA LEU A 124 -2.85 11.89 -12.41
C LEU A 124 -3.45 10.52 -12.12
N MET A 125 -3.18 9.99 -10.91
CA MET A 125 -3.76 8.73 -10.44
C MET A 125 -5.29 8.77 -10.47
N SER A 126 -5.89 9.83 -9.93
CA SER A 126 -7.34 9.98 -9.90
C SER A 126 -7.95 9.99 -11.30
N LEU A 127 -7.30 10.65 -12.27
CA LEU A 127 -7.78 10.68 -13.65
C LEU A 127 -7.60 9.35 -14.38
N GLN A 128 -6.45 8.70 -14.24
CA GLN A 128 -6.10 7.50 -15.02
C GLN A 128 -6.60 6.21 -14.37
N ALA A 129 -6.27 5.99 -13.09
CA ALA A 129 -6.63 4.76 -12.40
C ALA A 129 -8.11 4.75 -11.99
N ASP A 130 -8.55 5.78 -11.30
CA ASP A 130 -9.91 5.86 -10.77
C ASP A 130 -10.93 6.32 -11.82
N ARG A 131 -10.47 6.93 -12.92
CA ARG A 131 -11.33 7.63 -13.89
C ARG A 131 -12.27 8.61 -13.19
N HIS A 132 -11.76 9.23 -12.13
CA HIS A 132 -12.48 10.20 -11.33
C HIS A 132 -12.26 11.60 -11.89
N HIS A 133 -13.35 12.30 -12.14
CA HIS A 133 -13.33 13.65 -12.69
C HIS A 133 -13.94 14.64 -11.68
N PRO A 134 -13.54 15.90 -11.71
CA PRO A 134 -14.19 16.94 -10.92
C PRO A 134 -15.71 16.89 -11.05
N GLY A 135 -16.42 17.05 -9.94
CA GLY A 135 -17.88 16.99 -9.89
C GLY A 135 -18.49 15.59 -9.71
N LYS A 136 -17.71 14.51 -9.79
CA LYS A 136 -18.15 13.15 -9.41
C LYS A 136 -18.00 12.93 -7.91
N HIS A 137 -18.88 12.12 -7.33
CA HIS A 137 -18.82 11.80 -5.91
C HIS A 137 -17.71 10.80 -5.60
N GLN A 138 -16.97 11.06 -4.55
CA GLN A 138 -16.03 10.13 -3.93
C GLN A 138 -16.44 9.89 -2.48
N VAL A 139 -16.49 8.63 -2.06
CA VAL A 139 -16.72 8.25 -0.67
C VAL A 139 -15.45 7.66 -0.10
N LEU A 140 -15.04 8.12 1.07
CA LEU A 140 -13.91 7.61 1.82
C LEU A 140 -14.39 7.09 3.16
N ILE A 141 -14.00 5.84 3.47
CA ILE A 141 -14.11 5.23 4.79
C ILE A 141 -12.69 5.22 5.37
N PRO A 142 -12.26 6.29 6.06
CA PRO A 142 -10.91 6.38 6.60
C PRO A 142 -10.77 5.51 7.85
N PRO A 143 -9.56 5.06 8.20
CA PRO A 143 -9.32 4.50 9.52
C PRO A 143 -9.55 5.56 10.61
N ASP A 144 -9.99 5.15 11.80
CA ASP A 144 -10.33 6.05 12.91
C ASP A 144 -9.23 7.07 13.24
N ALA A 145 -7.98 6.64 13.27
CA ALA A 145 -6.83 7.53 13.47
C ALA A 145 -6.70 8.67 12.43
N CYS A 146 -7.45 8.62 11.33
CA CYS A 146 -7.48 9.69 10.33
C CYS A 146 -8.56 10.74 10.62
N TYR A 147 -9.60 10.43 11.42
CA TYR A 147 -10.66 11.41 11.73
C TYR A 147 -10.10 12.62 12.46
N GLU A 148 -9.30 12.40 13.49
CA GLU A 148 -8.65 13.49 14.25
C GLU A 148 -7.79 14.39 13.34
N ARG A 149 -7.11 13.80 12.34
CA ARG A 149 -6.27 14.56 11.39
C ARG A 149 -7.08 15.26 10.31
N CYS A 150 -8.23 14.71 9.95
CA CYS A 150 -9.11 15.28 8.93
C CYS A 150 -9.99 16.39 9.52
N GLY A 151 -10.00 16.59 10.85
CA GLY A 151 -10.87 17.55 11.53
C GLY A 151 -12.35 17.19 11.40
N ALA A 152 -12.67 15.89 11.37
CA ALA A 152 -14.05 15.42 11.40
C ALA A 152 -14.53 15.34 12.86
N ASP A 153 -15.78 15.72 13.09
CA ASP A 153 -16.45 15.56 14.38
C ASP A 153 -16.82 14.09 14.66
N GLU A 154 -17.40 13.83 15.84
CA GLU A 154 -17.82 12.49 16.26
C GLU A 154 -18.84 11.82 15.32
N HIS A 155 -19.47 12.59 14.43
CA HIS A 155 -20.44 12.12 13.44
C HIS A 155 -19.83 11.99 12.03
N GLY A 156 -18.51 12.16 11.88
CA GLY A 156 -17.83 12.09 10.59
C GLY A 156 -18.01 13.35 9.72
N HIS A 157 -18.58 14.43 10.26
CA HIS A 157 -18.67 15.71 9.55
C HIS A 157 -17.32 16.41 9.62
N THR A 158 -16.78 16.77 8.46
CA THR A 158 -15.63 17.66 8.37
C THR A 158 -16.09 19.11 8.43
N GLU A 159 -15.30 19.98 9.07
CA GLU A 159 -15.55 21.42 9.03
C GLU A 159 -15.82 21.88 7.59
N THR A 160 -16.94 22.54 7.40
CA THR A 160 -17.33 23.10 6.10
C THR A 160 -16.47 24.32 5.74
N VAL A 161 -16.47 24.71 4.45
CA VAL A 161 -15.79 25.94 4.00
C VAL A 161 -16.27 27.16 4.80
N SER A 162 -17.56 27.23 5.14
CA SER A 162 -18.12 28.34 5.92
C SER A 162 -17.61 28.37 7.36
N GLU A 163 -17.42 27.22 8.00
CA GLU A 163 -16.86 27.12 9.36
C GLU A 163 -15.37 27.50 9.35
N LYS A 164 -14.60 27.00 8.40
CA LYS A 164 -13.18 27.37 8.26
C LYS A 164 -12.98 28.83 7.87
N LEU A 165 -13.89 29.42 7.10
CA LEU A 165 -13.88 30.85 6.83
C LEU A 165 -14.13 31.67 8.11
N ARG A 166 -15.04 31.24 9.00
CA ARG A 166 -15.23 31.89 10.30
C ARG A 166 -13.99 31.82 11.18
N THR A 167 -13.33 30.69 11.24
CA THR A 167 -12.05 30.51 11.97
C THR A 167 -10.95 31.41 11.38
N LEU A 168 -10.93 31.59 10.06
CA LEU A 168 -10.00 32.48 9.37
C LEU A 168 -10.17 33.95 9.71
N VAL A 169 -11.41 34.44 9.85
CA VAL A 169 -11.69 35.85 10.21
C VAL A 169 -11.17 36.12 11.60
N GLY A 170 -11.17 35.14 12.52
CA GLY A 170 -10.65 35.26 13.87
C GLY A 170 -9.14 35.07 14.02
N ALA A 171 -8.45 34.57 13.02
CA ALA A 171 -7.03 34.24 13.11
C ALA A 171 -6.10 35.46 13.01
N ALA A 172 -5.04 35.51 13.81
CA ALA A 172 -4.00 36.52 13.76
C ALA A 172 -3.35 36.63 12.37
N ARG A 173 -2.89 37.84 11.99
CA ARG A 173 -2.34 38.13 10.64
C ARG A 173 -1.26 37.18 10.13
N GLY A 174 -0.46 36.58 11.02
CA GLY A 174 0.59 35.62 10.65
C GLY A 174 0.07 34.24 10.16
N GLN A 175 -1.11 33.83 10.58
CA GLN A 175 -1.71 32.51 10.23
C GLN A 175 -2.62 32.59 8.97
N ARG A 176 -2.87 33.76 8.42
CA ARG A 176 -3.79 33.95 7.28
C ARG A 176 -3.41 33.15 6.04
N ARG A 177 -2.11 33.02 5.72
CA ARG A 177 -1.67 32.24 4.55
C ARG A 177 -1.92 30.74 4.74
N GLN A 178 -1.68 30.20 5.93
CA GLN A 178 -1.91 28.78 6.25
C GLN A 178 -3.41 28.48 6.26
N ALA A 179 -4.20 29.36 6.85
CA ALA A 179 -5.63 29.25 6.92
C ALA A 179 -6.30 29.39 5.53
N ALA A 180 -5.84 30.31 4.67
CA ALA A 180 -6.30 30.41 3.28
C ALA A 180 -6.02 29.14 2.47
N ARG A 181 -4.87 28.48 2.71
CA ARG A 181 -4.54 27.18 2.11
C ARG A 181 -5.46 26.06 2.59
N GLN A 182 -5.81 26.07 3.88
CA GLN A 182 -6.74 25.09 4.45
C GLN A 182 -8.14 25.26 3.85
N VAL A 183 -8.66 26.49 3.75
CA VAL A 183 -9.95 26.76 3.10
C VAL A 183 -9.95 26.30 1.65
N LEU A 184 -8.90 26.62 0.89
CA LEU A 184 -8.79 26.16 -0.49
C LEU A 184 -8.77 24.63 -0.59
N SER A 185 -8.08 23.94 0.32
CA SER A 185 -8.05 22.48 0.32
C SER A 185 -9.41 21.87 0.62
N VAL A 186 -10.16 22.45 1.57
CA VAL A 186 -11.53 22.04 1.89
C VAL A 186 -12.46 22.29 0.72
N PHE A 187 -12.38 23.47 0.11
CA PHE A 187 -13.16 23.80 -1.08
C PHE A 187 -12.91 22.81 -2.22
N VAL A 188 -11.64 22.55 -2.54
CA VAL A 188 -11.27 21.57 -3.57
C VAL A 188 -11.84 20.18 -3.23
N ARG A 189 -11.71 19.74 -1.99
CA ARG A 189 -12.22 18.43 -1.55
C ARG A 189 -13.75 18.35 -1.65
N GLU A 190 -14.46 19.32 -1.10
CA GLU A 190 -15.92 19.28 -0.96
C GLU A 190 -16.66 19.60 -2.26
N TYR A 191 -16.20 20.59 -3.00
CA TYR A 191 -16.92 21.10 -4.17
C TYR A 191 -16.36 20.58 -5.50
N ILE A 192 -15.04 20.42 -5.62
CA ILE A 192 -14.44 19.93 -6.86
C ILE A 192 -14.45 18.41 -6.88
N TRP A 193 -13.94 17.77 -5.81
CA TRP A 193 -13.86 16.31 -5.73
C TRP A 193 -15.11 15.68 -5.14
N ARG A 194 -16.02 16.46 -4.54
CA ARG A 194 -17.25 15.98 -3.90
C ARG A 194 -16.99 14.79 -2.96
N GLN A 195 -15.93 14.87 -2.18
CA GLN A 195 -15.54 13.83 -1.24
C GLN A 195 -16.45 13.84 -0.03
N LYS A 196 -17.05 12.69 0.27
CA LYS A 196 -17.79 12.44 1.51
C LYS A 196 -17.00 11.46 2.38
N LEU A 197 -16.97 11.71 3.67
CA LEU A 197 -16.37 10.84 4.67
C LEU A 197 -17.50 10.06 5.35
N LEU A 198 -17.33 8.73 5.42
CA LEU A 198 -18.12 7.88 6.29
C LEU A 198 -17.23 7.51 7.48
N LYS A 199 -17.77 7.63 8.70
CA LYS A 199 -17.07 7.20 9.90
C LYS A 199 -16.68 5.72 9.73
N ALA A 200 -15.46 5.36 10.11
CA ALA A 200 -15.08 3.95 10.08
C ALA A 200 -15.99 3.17 11.04
N ILE A 201 -16.37 1.99 10.63
CA ILE A 201 -17.25 1.12 11.40
C ILE A 201 -16.49 0.66 12.65
N GLY A 202 -16.91 1.18 13.82
CA GLY A 202 -16.54 0.71 15.15
C GLY A 202 -15.04 0.75 15.50
N VAL A 203 -14.69 1.55 16.47
CA VAL A 203 -13.35 1.58 17.10
C VAL A 203 -12.94 0.20 17.62
N ASP A 204 -13.91 -0.63 17.94
CA ASP A 204 -13.74 -1.94 18.58
C ASP A 204 -13.52 -3.10 17.61
N GLY A 205 -13.36 -2.83 16.31
CA GLY A 205 -13.27 -3.89 15.29
C GLY A 205 -14.55 -4.75 15.22
N THR A 206 -15.65 -4.24 15.75
CA THR A 206 -16.97 -4.89 15.77
C THR A 206 -17.83 -4.52 14.57
N ALA A 207 -17.24 -4.13 13.45
CA ALA A 207 -17.93 -3.93 12.18
C ALA A 207 -18.63 -5.20 11.66
N THR A 208 -19.17 -5.97 12.56
CA THR A 208 -19.92 -7.19 12.31
C THR A 208 -21.39 -7.04 12.69
N ASP A 209 -21.81 -5.88 13.25
CA ASP A 209 -23.23 -5.62 13.44
C ASP A 209 -23.84 -5.39 12.04
N PRO A 210 -24.72 -6.28 11.58
CA PRO A 210 -25.41 -6.14 10.30
C PRO A 210 -26.11 -4.79 10.13
N LYS A 211 -26.64 -4.21 11.20
CA LYS A 211 -27.34 -2.91 11.18
C LYS A 211 -26.41 -1.75 10.84
N GLU A 212 -25.17 -1.76 11.37
CA GLU A 212 -24.20 -0.74 11.02
C GLU A 212 -23.78 -0.85 9.55
N LEU A 213 -23.55 -2.06 9.06
CA LEU A 213 -23.22 -2.29 7.66
C LEU A 213 -24.36 -1.86 6.73
N ASP A 214 -25.61 -2.01 7.14
CA ASP A 214 -26.79 -1.53 6.39
C ASP A 214 -26.77 -0.02 6.21
N VAL A 215 -26.42 0.75 7.23
CA VAL A 215 -26.31 2.22 7.14
C VAL A 215 -25.30 2.63 6.05
N TYR A 216 -24.18 1.91 5.92
CA TYR A 216 -23.20 2.20 4.87
C TYR A 216 -23.72 1.87 3.48
N ILE A 217 -24.42 0.74 3.35
CA ILE A 217 -25.02 0.33 2.07
C ILE A 217 -26.05 1.35 1.62
N ASP A 218 -26.92 1.79 2.53
CA ASP A 218 -27.95 2.78 2.22
C ASP A 218 -27.33 4.13 1.84
N ALA A 219 -26.28 4.58 2.54
CA ALA A 219 -25.53 5.77 2.18
C ALA A 219 -24.87 5.64 0.78
N LEU A 220 -24.32 4.48 0.44
CA LEU A 220 -23.75 4.24 -0.89
C LEU A 220 -24.82 4.21 -2.00
N ARG A 221 -26.02 3.70 -1.71
CA ARG A 221 -27.17 3.75 -2.63
C ARG A 221 -27.61 5.17 -2.92
N GLU A 222 -27.68 5.99 -1.87
CA GLU A 222 -28.04 7.42 -1.99
C GLU A 222 -27.00 8.20 -2.79
N TRP A 223 -25.70 8.03 -2.44
CA TRP A 223 -24.65 8.89 -3.00
C TRP A 223 -24.08 8.42 -4.33
N ARG A 224 -24.21 7.13 -4.65
CA ARG A 224 -23.69 6.50 -5.87
C ARG A 224 -22.31 7.00 -6.27
N PRO A 225 -21.28 6.77 -5.43
CA PRO A 225 -19.96 7.33 -5.66
C PRO A 225 -19.31 6.76 -6.92
N ASN A 226 -18.54 7.62 -7.61
CA ASN A 226 -17.66 7.14 -8.66
C ASN A 226 -16.50 6.31 -8.08
N VAL A 227 -15.98 6.69 -6.91
CA VAL A 227 -14.92 6.00 -6.19
C VAL A 227 -15.34 5.77 -4.75
N LEU A 228 -15.29 4.53 -4.30
CA LEU A 228 -15.35 4.14 -2.89
C LEU A 228 -13.96 3.74 -2.43
N SER A 229 -13.44 4.43 -1.41
CA SER A 229 -12.14 4.15 -0.83
C SER A 229 -12.26 3.74 0.63
N GLY A 230 -11.45 2.78 1.07
CA GLY A 230 -11.47 2.32 2.47
C GLY A 230 -10.37 1.30 2.76
N LEU A 231 -10.23 0.92 4.03
CA LEU A 231 -9.33 -0.16 4.40
C LEU A 231 -9.78 -1.49 3.79
N PRO A 232 -8.85 -2.36 3.36
CA PRO A 232 -9.13 -3.65 2.72
C PRO A 232 -10.17 -4.49 3.45
N VAL A 233 -10.01 -4.67 4.75
CA VAL A 233 -10.88 -5.51 5.56
C VAL A 233 -12.29 -4.94 5.66
N TYR A 234 -12.46 -3.63 5.82
CA TYR A 234 -13.80 -3.02 5.86
C TYR A 234 -14.53 -3.15 4.53
N LEU A 235 -13.83 -2.95 3.42
CA LEU A 235 -14.39 -3.17 2.08
C LEU A 235 -14.82 -4.63 1.89
N TYR A 236 -14.03 -5.58 2.37
CA TYR A 236 -14.34 -7.00 2.30
C TYR A 236 -15.53 -7.39 3.19
N LEU A 237 -15.58 -6.92 4.44
CA LEU A 237 -16.71 -7.17 5.34
C LEU A 237 -18.03 -6.61 4.77
N LEU A 238 -17.99 -5.41 4.19
CA LEU A 238 -19.13 -4.78 3.54
C LEU A 238 -19.58 -5.59 2.31
N ALA A 239 -18.62 -6.11 1.52
CA ALA A 239 -18.90 -6.99 0.39
C ALA A 239 -19.56 -8.31 0.82
N LYS A 240 -19.04 -8.94 1.87
CA LYS A 240 -19.62 -10.17 2.45
C LYS A 240 -21.04 -9.94 2.98
N HIS A 241 -21.28 -8.78 3.60
CA HIS A 241 -22.62 -8.43 4.09
C HIS A 241 -23.60 -8.22 2.93
N LEU A 242 -23.20 -7.55 1.86
CA LEU A 242 -24.01 -7.42 0.63
C LEU A 242 -24.38 -8.77 0.05
N ASP A 243 -23.44 -9.71 -0.04
CA ASP A 243 -23.71 -11.06 -0.54
C ASP A 243 -24.72 -11.80 0.35
N ARG A 244 -24.61 -11.69 1.69
CA ARG A 244 -25.54 -12.32 2.65
C ARG A 244 -26.97 -11.77 2.50
N ARG A 245 -27.14 -10.47 2.35
CA ARG A 245 -28.45 -9.85 2.13
C ARG A 245 -29.11 -10.35 0.85
N ARG A 246 -28.35 -10.51 -0.23
CA ARG A 246 -28.88 -11.05 -1.50
C ARG A 246 -29.35 -12.51 -1.39
N ILE A 247 -28.70 -13.30 -0.55
CA ILE A 247 -29.10 -14.70 -0.30
C ILE A 247 -30.34 -14.76 0.60
N GLY A 248 -30.46 -13.85 1.60
CA GLY A 248 -31.54 -13.81 2.56
C GLY A 248 -32.89 -13.28 2.02
N ASP A 249 -32.84 -12.36 1.05
CA ASP A 249 -34.00 -11.70 0.45
C ASP A 249 -34.71 -12.53 -0.63
N ASN A 250 -34.71 -13.86 -0.50
CA ASN A 250 -35.28 -14.87 -1.40
C ASN A 250 -34.36 -15.33 -2.52
N GLY A 251 -33.89 -16.55 -2.38
CA GLY A 251 -33.00 -17.29 -3.27
C GLY A 251 -33.38 -17.47 -4.74
N ALA A 252 -34.09 -16.55 -5.33
CA ALA A 252 -34.58 -16.61 -6.69
C ALA A 252 -34.78 -15.24 -7.32
N ASP A 253 -34.00 -14.23 -7.01
CA ASP A 253 -34.24 -12.98 -7.72
C ASP A 253 -33.01 -12.51 -8.50
N GLY A 254 -33.19 -12.50 -9.84
CA GLY A 254 -32.38 -11.84 -10.83
C GLY A 254 -32.38 -10.31 -10.70
N ARG A 255 -32.28 -9.75 -9.48
CA ARG A 255 -32.03 -8.34 -9.32
C ARG A 255 -30.68 -8.06 -9.93
N GLU A 256 -30.65 -7.24 -10.95
CA GLU A 256 -29.43 -6.68 -11.56
C GLU A 256 -28.43 -6.33 -10.46
N LYS A 257 -27.18 -6.75 -10.63
CA LYS A 257 -26.10 -6.43 -9.69
C LYS A 257 -26.08 -4.93 -9.47
N GLU A 258 -26.60 -4.48 -8.35
CA GLU A 258 -26.61 -3.08 -8.00
C GLU A 258 -25.17 -2.58 -7.92
N CYS A 259 -24.76 -1.68 -8.81
CA CYS A 259 -23.46 -1.06 -8.82
C CYS A 259 -23.45 0.09 -7.80
N LEU A 260 -22.94 -0.17 -6.60
CA LEU A 260 -22.88 0.81 -5.50
C LEU A 260 -21.72 1.81 -5.64
N ALA A 261 -20.75 1.51 -6.49
CA ALA A 261 -19.63 2.39 -6.82
C ALA A 261 -19.07 2.01 -8.19
N SER A 262 -18.52 2.96 -8.96
CA SER A 262 -17.89 2.61 -10.25
C SER A 262 -16.50 2.01 -10.09
N ARG A 263 -15.80 2.36 -9.01
CA ARG A 263 -14.45 1.88 -8.66
C ARG A 263 -14.31 1.70 -7.16
N ILE A 264 -13.56 0.70 -6.77
CA ILE A 264 -13.18 0.45 -5.36
C ILE A 264 -11.68 0.66 -5.22
N ARG A 265 -11.27 1.52 -4.29
CA ARG A 265 -9.87 1.84 -4.02
C ARG A 265 -9.50 1.47 -2.58
N PRO A 266 -8.80 0.35 -2.36
CA PRO A 266 -8.28 -0.01 -1.05
C PRO A 266 -7.19 0.98 -0.63
N LEU A 267 -7.10 1.24 0.68
CA LEU A 267 -6.12 2.15 1.28
C LEU A 267 -5.37 1.45 2.42
N GLY A 268 -4.06 1.59 2.43
CA GLY A 268 -3.24 1.28 3.59
C GLY A 268 -3.07 -0.19 3.96
N GLY A 269 -3.35 -1.12 3.05
CA GLY A 269 -3.11 -2.55 3.21
C GLY A 269 -3.25 -3.30 1.89
N LYS A 270 -2.81 -4.57 1.86
CA LYS A 270 -2.93 -5.46 0.70
C LYS A 270 -4.25 -6.24 0.77
N LEU A 271 -4.95 -6.32 -0.36
CA LEU A 271 -6.05 -7.27 -0.56
C LEU A 271 -5.52 -8.61 -1.02
N THR A 272 -6.11 -9.71 -0.54
CA THR A 272 -5.90 -11.04 -1.13
C THR A 272 -6.70 -11.18 -2.42
N ALA A 273 -6.39 -12.21 -3.22
CA ALA A 273 -7.12 -12.47 -4.47
C ALA A 273 -8.61 -12.79 -4.18
N GLU A 274 -8.91 -13.54 -3.10
CA GLU A 274 -10.29 -13.83 -2.70
C GLU A 274 -11.06 -12.58 -2.25
N MET A 275 -10.39 -11.70 -1.50
CA MET A 275 -10.98 -10.42 -1.12
C MET A 275 -11.34 -9.59 -2.36
N ILE A 276 -10.43 -9.50 -3.34
CA ILE A 276 -10.66 -8.78 -4.60
C ILE A 276 -11.86 -9.39 -5.34
N ARG A 277 -11.88 -10.73 -5.53
CA ARG A 277 -13.00 -11.42 -6.19
C ARG A 277 -14.33 -11.14 -5.50
N THR A 278 -14.36 -11.23 -4.17
CA THR A 278 -15.58 -11.00 -3.38
C THR A 278 -16.04 -9.55 -3.50
N ILE A 279 -15.14 -8.58 -3.35
CA ILE A 279 -15.47 -7.16 -3.47
C ILE A 279 -15.99 -6.83 -4.88
N GLU A 280 -15.28 -7.25 -5.93
CA GLU A 280 -15.70 -6.98 -7.32
C GLU A 280 -17.04 -7.61 -7.66
N ARG A 281 -17.28 -8.85 -7.19
CA ARG A 281 -18.57 -9.53 -7.39
C ARG A 281 -19.70 -8.83 -6.66
N SER A 282 -19.51 -8.46 -5.40
CA SER A 282 -20.56 -7.91 -4.55
C SER A 282 -20.91 -6.48 -4.91
N PHE A 283 -19.93 -5.64 -5.23
CA PHE A 283 -20.15 -4.25 -5.60
C PHE A 283 -20.46 -4.04 -7.09
N GLY A 284 -20.21 -5.03 -7.95
CA GLY A 284 -20.28 -4.85 -9.40
C GLY A 284 -19.25 -3.86 -9.94
N ALA A 285 -18.18 -3.61 -9.19
CA ALA A 285 -17.17 -2.57 -9.45
C ALA A 285 -15.76 -3.13 -9.38
N ARG A 286 -14.86 -2.62 -10.25
CA ARG A 286 -13.48 -3.07 -10.28
C ARG A 286 -12.67 -2.47 -9.13
N VAL A 287 -11.90 -3.31 -8.44
CA VAL A 287 -10.87 -2.88 -7.48
C VAL A 287 -9.69 -2.28 -8.23
N ARG A 288 -9.22 -1.14 -7.74
CA ARG A 288 -8.08 -0.38 -8.27
C ARG A 288 -7.07 -0.15 -7.15
N GLU A 289 -5.97 -0.88 -7.18
CA GLU A 289 -4.91 -0.74 -6.19
C GLU A 289 -3.93 0.36 -6.60
N ASN A 290 -3.54 1.19 -5.64
CA ASN A 290 -2.51 2.19 -5.81
C ASN A 290 -1.45 1.96 -4.75
N TYR A 291 -0.21 2.23 -5.07
CA TYR A 291 0.87 2.12 -4.13
C TYR A 291 1.44 3.48 -3.77
N GLY A 292 1.56 3.70 -2.48
CA GLY A 292 2.14 4.92 -1.91
C GLY A 292 2.35 4.78 -0.42
N THR A 293 3.24 5.59 0.11
CA THR A 293 3.53 5.67 1.54
C THR A 293 3.41 7.12 2.02
N ALA A 294 3.30 7.33 3.32
CA ALA A 294 3.22 8.68 3.86
C ALA A 294 4.50 9.49 3.56
N GLU A 295 5.66 8.81 3.54
CA GLU A 295 6.97 9.40 3.33
C GLU A 295 7.21 9.83 1.88
N LEU A 296 6.68 9.05 0.94
CA LEU A 296 6.98 9.19 -0.48
C LEU A 296 5.81 9.77 -1.29
N GLY A 297 4.58 9.70 -0.77
CA GLY A 297 3.37 10.03 -1.52
C GLY A 297 2.95 8.91 -2.47
N THR A 298 2.26 9.22 -3.57
CA THR A 298 1.86 8.25 -4.59
C THR A 298 3.07 7.83 -5.42
N ILE A 299 3.40 6.53 -5.39
CA ILE A 299 4.56 5.92 -6.05
C ILE A 299 4.15 5.27 -7.37
N ALA A 300 3.03 4.58 -7.36
CA ALA A 300 2.53 3.83 -8.51
C ALA A 300 1.01 3.67 -8.45
N PHE A 301 0.41 3.34 -9.57
CA PHE A 301 -1.00 2.97 -9.67
C PHE A 301 -1.20 1.81 -10.62
N ASP A 302 -2.26 1.03 -10.40
CA ASP A 302 -2.50 -0.17 -11.18
C ASP A 302 -2.88 0.12 -12.64
N CYS A 303 -2.39 -0.73 -13.52
CA CYS A 303 -2.76 -0.71 -14.92
C CYS A 303 -4.20 -1.21 -15.12
N PRO A 304 -5.01 -0.53 -15.95
CA PRO A 304 -6.34 -1.03 -16.30
C PRO A 304 -6.33 -2.39 -17.00
N ASP A 305 -5.24 -2.72 -17.70
CA ASP A 305 -5.16 -3.90 -18.55
C ASP A 305 -4.52 -5.10 -17.83
N CYS A 306 -3.37 -4.90 -17.15
CA CYS A 306 -2.59 -6.00 -16.59
C CYS A 306 -2.65 -6.12 -15.06
N ARG A 307 -3.25 -5.16 -14.36
CA ARG A 307 -3.33 -5.06 -12.88
C ARG A 307 -2.00 -4.89 -12.15
N ASP A 308 -0.86 -4.84 -12.84
CA ASP A 308 0.41 -4.50 -12.22
C ASP A 308 0.46 -3.00 -11.90
N GLN A 309 1.28 -2.65 -10.92
CA GLN A 309 1.58 -1.27 -10.61
C GLN A 309 2.51 -0.67 -11.66
N HIS A 310 2.17 0.48 -12.20
CA HIS A 310 3.01 1.30 -13.07
C HIS A 310 3.73 2.35 -12.24
N LEU A 311 5.05 2.25 -12.17
CA LEU A 311 5.91 3.19 -11.44
C LEU A 311 5.84 4.59 -12.04
N LEU A 312 5.71 5.62 -11.19
CA LEU A 312 5.95 7.01 -11.59
C LEU A 312 7.47 7.25 -11.72
N SER A 313 8.04 6.79 -12.82
CA SER A 313 9.49 6.68 -13.07
C SER A 313 10.23 8.03 -13.04
N GLU A 314 9.52 9.14 -13.24
CA GLU A 314 10.08 10.50 -13.13
C GLU A 314 10.20 10.98 -11.67
N LEU A 315 9.51 10.32 -10.76
CA LEU A 315 9.53 10.63 -9.35
C LEU A 315 10.40 9.68 -8.56
N TYR A 316 10.42 8.39 -8.97
CA TYR A 316 11.00 7.32 -8.19
C TYR A 316 11.81 6.34 -9.00
N TYR A 317 12.80 5.75 -8.35
CA TYR A 317 13.45 4.51 -8.77
C TYR A 317 13.16 3.44 -7.73
N ILE A 318 12.86 2.21 -8.18
CA ILE A 318 12.52 1.08 -7.31
C ILE A 318 13.41 -0.11 -7.59
N GLU A 319 13.90 -0.72 -6.51
CA GLU A 319 14.68 -1.96 -6.48
C GLU A 319 13.91 -3.02 -5.69
N PHE A 320 14.18 -4.28 -6.00
CA PHE A 320 13.67 -5.44 -5.25
C PHE A 320 14.86 -6.26 -4.79
N VAL A 321 15.07 -6.32 -3.46
CA VAL A 321 16.31 -6.80 -2.87
C VAL A 321 16.03 -7.92 -1.87
N ARG A 322 16.87 -8.96 -1.87
CA ARG A 322 16.87 -9.99 -0.84
C ARG A 322 18.32 -10.41 -0.53
N GLY A 323 18.69 -10.44 0.76
CA GLY A 323 20.06 -10.74 1.18
C GLY A 323 21.10 -9.77 0.59
N GLY A 324 20.76 -8.49 0.45
CA GLY A 324 21.65 -7.44 -0.11
C GLY A 324 21.82 -7.49 -1.64
N ARG A 325 21.10 -8.35 -2.35
CA ARG A 325 21.22 -8.52 -3.81
C ARG A 325 19.89 -8.28 -4.50
N GLN A 326 19.93 -7.74 -5.72
CA GLN A 326 18.76 -7.63 -6.57
C GLN A 326 18.20 -9.03 -6.84
N VAL A 327 16.86 -9.17 -6.75
CA VAL A 327 16.17 -10.42 -7.14
C VAL A 327 15.86 -10.43 -8.63
N GLY A 328 15.59 -11.62 -9.19
CA GLY A 328 15.13 -11.77 -10.56
C GLY A 328 13.65 -11.40 -10.76
N PRO A 329 13.19 -11.27 -12.04
CA PRO A 329 11.79 -11.05 -12.36
C PRO A 329 10.89 -12.15 -11.79
N GLY A 330 9.79 -11.77 -11.10
CA GLY A 330 8.86 -12.68 -10.45
C GLY A 330 9.30 -13.18 -9.09
N GLU A 331 10.51 -12.89 -8.64
CA GLU A 331 10.98 -13.25 -7.30
C GLU A 331 10.57 -12.19 -6.28
N LEU A 332 10.21 -12.66 -5.07
CA LEU A 332 9.85 -11.78 -3.96
C LEU A 332 11.10 -11.09 -3.39
N GLY A 333 11.08 -9.75 -3.38
CA GLY A 333 12.13 -8.91 -2.82
C GLY A 333 11.58 -7.80 -1.93
N GLU A 334 12.39 -7.31 -0.98
CA GLU A 334 12.10 -6.07 -0.26
C GLU A 334 12.20 -4.89 -1.21
N MET A 335 11.24 -3.99 -1.11
CA MET A 335 11.14 -2.81 -1.95
C MET A 335 12.03 -1.70 -1.38
N VAL A 336 13.01 -1.29 -2.18
CA VAL A 336 13.94 -0.20 -1.86
C VAL A 336 13.69 0.93 -2.83
N ILE A 337 13.39 2.13 -2.33
CA ILE A 337 12.91 3.24 -3.15
C ILE A 337 13.80 4.46 -3.01
N THR A 338 14.10 5.09 -4.14
CA THR A 338 14.78 6.38 -4.21
C THR A 338 13.82 7.44 -4.74
N ASP A 339 13.67 8.54 -3.97
CA ASP A 339 12.86 9.71 -4.35
C ASP A 339 13.74 10.77 -5.02
N PHE A 340 13.44 11.10 -6.26
CA PHE A 340 14.16 12.12 -7.02
C PHE A 340 13.66 13.55 -6.78
N ARG A 341 12.57 13.73 -6.07
CA ARG A 341 11.87 15.03 -5.97
C ARG A 341 11.93 15.68 -4.60
N ASN A 342 12.15 14.92 -3.54
CA ASN A 342 12.42 15.47 -2.22
C ASN A 342 13.89 15.89 -2.14
N ARG A 343 14.18 17.13 -2.49
CA ARG A 343 15.55 17.63 -2.55
C ARG A 343 16.09 18.07 -1.20
N VAL A 344 15.18 18.47 -0.29
CA VAL A 344 15.60 19.00 1.03
C VAL A 344 15.84 17.91 2.06
N ALA A 345 15.11 16.81 1.97
CA ALA A 345 15.25 15.62 2.80
C ALA A 345 15.20 14.38 1.90
N PRO A 346 16.27 14.13 1.12
CA PRO A 346 16.27 13.07 0.12
C PRO A 346 16.17 11.69 0.77
N LEU A 347 15.42 10.79 0.12
CA LEU A 347 15.37 9.38 0.45
C LEU A 347 16.04 8.60 -0.68
N ILE A 348 17.24 8.10 -0.44
CA ILE A 348 18.07 7.36 -1.40
C ILE A 348 18.21 5.92 -0.91
N ARG A 349 17.79 4.96 -1.73
CA ARG A 349 17.77 3.53 -1.40
C ARG A 349 17.10 3.26 -0.05
N TYR A 350 15.94 3.89 0.17
CA TYR A 350 15.18 3.76 1.42
C TYR A 350 14.36 2.45 1.45
N THR A 351 14.55 1.66 2.52
CA THR A 351 13.78 0.44 2.77
C THR A 351 12.44 0.81 3.37
N VAL A 352 11.37 0.68 2.60
CA VAL A 352 10.02 1.04 3.04
C VAL A 352 9.39 -0.01 3.98
N GLY A 353 9.96 -1.23 3.98
CA GLY A 353 9.46 -2.38 4.74
C GLY A 353 8.28 -3.08 4.06
N ASP A 354 8.08 -2.87 2.76
CA ASP A 354 7.15 -3.59 1.91
C ASP A 354 7.92 -4.59 1.02
N VAL A 355 7.25 -5.63 0.56
CA VAL A 355 7.77 -6.62 -0.37
C VAL A 355 6.95 -6.67 -1.64
N GLY A 356 7.58 -7.07 -2.73
CA GLY A 356 6.92 -7.16 -4.03
C GLY A 356 7.73 -7.94 -5.04
N ARG A 357 7.19 -8.03 -6.26
CA ARG A 357 7.81 -8.67 -7.41
C ARG A 357 7.73 -7.75 -8.62
N TYR A 358 8.78 -7.68 -9.40
CA TYR A 358 8.73 -6.95 -10.67
C TYR A 358 8.64 -7.91 -11.85
N THR A 359 8.22 -7.37 -13.00
CA THR A 359 8.19 -8.08 -14.27
C THR A 359 8.82 -7.26 -15.39
N ASP A 360 9.54 -7.92 -16.28
CA ASP A 360 10.11 -7.34 -17.50
C ASP A 360 9.19 -7.52 -18.72
N ARG A 361 8.04 -8.19 -18.55
CA ARG A 361 7.08 -8.37 -19.65
C ARG A 361 6.49 -7.02 -20.07
N PRO A 362 6.40 -6.70 -21.36
CA PRO A 362 5.77 -5.46 -21.80
C PRO A 362 4.29 -5.40 -21.39
N CYS A 363 3.76 -4.20 -21.14
CA CYS A 363 2.35 -4.00 -20.89
C CYS A 363 1.58 -3.80 -22.18
N SER A 364 0.41 -4.41 -22.31
CA SER A 364 -0.51 -4.21 -23.44
C SER A 364 -0.95 -2.75 -23.63
N CYS A 365 -0.94 -1.96 -22.55
CA CYS A 365 -1.26 -0.52 -22.61
C CYS A 365 -0.16 0.36 -23.21
N GLY A 366 1.01 -0.21 -23.54
CA GLY A 366 2.16 0.51 -24.10
C GLY A 366 3.07 1.20 -23.06
N PHE A 367 2.81 1.03 -21.77
CA PHE A 367 3.70 1.58 -20.72
C PHE A 367 5.06 0.87 -20.73
N ALA A 368 6.13 1.63 -20.83
CA ALA A 368 7.50 1.13 -20.93
C ALA A 368 8.31 1.19 -19.61
N GLY A 369 7.73 1.77 -18.55
CA GLY A 369 8.37 1.88 -17.24
C GLY A 369 8.33 0.57 -16.44
N ARG A 370 8.94 0.59 -15.25
CA ARG A 370 8.97 -0.55 -14.34
C ARG A 370 7.54 -0.92 -13.91
N ARG A 371 7.21 -2.20 -14.03
CA ARG A 371 5.96 -2.80 -13.57
C ARG A 371 6.23 -3.77 -12.44
N PHE A 372 5.34 -3.77 -11.44
CA PHE A 372 5.52 -4.61 -10.26
C PHE A 372 4.20 -4.89 -9.54
N THR A 373 4.22 -5.87 -8.66
CA THR A 373 3.18 -6.11 -7.66
C THR A 373 3.69 -5.71 -6.29
N VAL A 374 2.80 -5.21 -5.43
CA VAL A 374 3.05 -5.06 -4.00
C VAL A 374 2.44 -6.28 -3.31
N ASP A 375 3.27 -7.04 -2.59
CA ASP A 375 2.86 -8.33 -2.03
C ASP A 375 2.72 -8.31 -0.50
N GLY A 376 2.71 -7.12 0.11
CA GLY A 376 2.49 -6.91 1.54
C GLY A 376 3.70 -6.37 2.28
N ARG A 377 3.71 -6.59 3.58
CA ARG A 377 4.78 -6.14 4.47
C ARG A 377 5.88 -7.19 4.61
N LEU A 378 7.14 -6.75 4.81
CA LEU A 378 8.25 -7.64 5.09
C LEU A 378 7.99 -8.52 6.35
N CYS A 379 7.42 -7.94 7.41
CA CYS A 379 7.09 -8.66 8.63
C CYS A 379 5.95 -9.70 8.49
N GLU A 380 5.25 -9.70 7.35
CA GLU A 380 4.21 -10.68 7.01
C GLU A 380 4.73 -11.83 6.14
N VAL A 381 6.01 -11.81 5.76
CA VAL A 381 6.59 -12.85 4.91
C VAL A 381 6.76 -14.14 5.69
N ILE A 382 6.23 -15.24 5.13
CA ILE A 382 6.40 -16.58 5.65
C ILE A 382 7.69 -17.19 5.07
N VAL A 383 8.53 -17.74 5.93
CA VAL A 383 9.78 -18.41 5.55
C VAL A 383 9.71 -19.88 5.91
N SER A 384 9.93 -20.74 4.92
CA SER A 384 9.96 -22.20 5.11
C SER A 384 11.28 -22.67 5.73
N PRO A 385 11.36 -23.92 6.25
CA PRO A 385 12.61 -24.50 6.75
C PRO A 385 13.73 -24.54 5.70
N SER A 386 13.39 -24.61 4.40
CA SER A 386 14.36 -24.57 3.30
C SER A 386 14.79 -23.16 2.90
N GLY A 387 14.21 -22.12 3.51
CA GLY A 387 14.45 -20.71 3.12
C GLY A 387 13.60 -20.24 1.93
N ARG A 388 12.62 -21.04 1.46
CA ARG A 388 11.61 -20.56 0.50
C ARG A 388 10.71 -19.56 1.17
N VAL A 389 10.35 -18.50 0.44
CA VAL A 389 9.55 -17.38 0.95
C VAL A 389 8.18 -17.33 0.28
N PHE A 390 7.17 -16.94 1.05
CA PHE A 390 5.80 -16.75 0.57
C PHE A 390 5.30 -15.38 1.05
N ALA A 391 4.57 -14.68 0.20
CA ALA A 391 3.92 -13.43 0.60
C ALA A 391 2.75 -13.72 1.56
N GLY A 392 2.57 -12.88 2.57
CA GLY A 392 1.53 -13.10 3.58
C GLY A 392 0.12 -13.19 3.00
N HIS A 393 -0.19 -12.35 2.02
CA HIS A 393 -1.51 -12.37 1.37
C HIS A 393 -1.82 -13.68 0.63
N GLU A 394 -0.81 -14.37 0.05
CA GLU A 394 -0.98 -15.69 -0.59
C GLU A 394 -1.38 -16.74 0.44
N VAL A 395 -0.79 -16.65 1.64
CA VAL A 395 -1.06 -17.57 2.74
C VAL A 395 -2.45 -17.37 3.34
N VAL A 396 -2.87 -16.11 3.52
CA VAL A 396 -4.23 -15.80 3.97
C VAL A 396 -5.27 -16.22 2.95
N ASP A 397 -4.98 -16.03 1.66
CA ASP A 397 -5.88 -16.38 0.56
C ASP A 397 -6.22 -17.87 0.53
N PHE A 398 -5.24 -18.74 0.89
CA PHE A 398 -5.47 -20.17 1.05
C PHE A 398 -6.60 -20.47 2.05
N PHE A 399 -6.68 -19.75 3.16
CA PHE A 399 -7.74 -19.93 4.15
C PHE A 399 -9.05 -19.28 3.71
N LEU A 400 -9.01 -18.10 3.13
CA LEU A 400 -10.22 -17.37 2.69
C LEU A 400 -10.92 -18.02 1.49
N ALA A 401 -10.22 -18.81 0.71
CA ALA A 401 -10.81 -19.59 -0.40
C ALA A 401 -11.69 -20.75 0.08
N ARG A 402 -11.69 -21.08 1.36
CA ARG A 402 -12.52 -22.14 1.95
C ARG A 402 -13.91 -21.62 2.27
N SER A 403 -14.93 -22.40 1.97
CA SER A 403 -16.34 -22.04 2.23
C SER A 403 -16.74 -22.06 3.71
N ASP A 404 -15.96 -22.75 4.55
CA ASP A 404 -16.16 -22.89 5.99
C ASP A 404 -15.49 -21.78 6.83
N ILE A 405 -14.74 -20.87 6.18
CA ILE A 405 -13.99 -19.79 6.84
C ILE A 405 -14.47 -18.43 6.29
N ASP A 406 -14.94 -17.55 7.17
CA ASP A 406 -15.26 -16.18 6.82
C ASP A 406 -14.05 -15.27 6.85
N PHE A 407 -13.17 -15.48 7.86
CA PHE A 407 -11.97 -14.66 8.02
C PHE A 407 -10.87 -15.44 8.76
N ALA A 408 -9.61 -15.15 8.45
CA ALA A 408 -8.49 -15.83 9.08
C ALA A 408 -7.32 -14.87 9.32
N LYS A 409 -6.59 -15.11 10.44
CA LYS A 409 -5.28 -14.55 10.72
C LYS A 409 -4.29 -15.69 10.92
N VAL A 410 -3.17 -15.63 10.22
CA VAL A 410 -2.13 -16.65 10.24
C VAL A 410 -0.93 -16.17 11.04
N ILE A 411 -0.52 -16.92 12.03
CA ILE A 411 0.62 -16.60 12.90
C ILE A 411 1.65 -17.73 12.74
N GLN A 412 2.74 -17.44 12.05
CA GLN A 412 3.89 -18.33 11.94
C GLN A 412 4.71 -18.26 13.22
N GLN A 413 4.64 -19.29 14.06
CA GLN A 413 5.38 -19.39 15.31
C GLN A 413 6.80 -19.93 15.14
N LYS A 414 6.96 -20.85 14.17
CA LYS A 414 8.22 -21.41 13.68
C LYS A 414 8.10 -21.64 12.17
N THR A 415 9.20 -21.94 11.50
CA THR A 415 9.20 -22.15 10.05
C THR A 415 8.21 -23.21 9.56
N ASP A 416 7.83 -24.15 10.44
CA ASP A 416 6.92 -25.27 10.17
C ASP A 416 5.66 -25.30 11.06
N ARG A 417 5.48 -24.32 11.97
CA ARG A 417 4.35 -24.29 12.92
C ARG A 417 3.56 -23.01 12.82
N PHE A 418 2.23 -23.17 12.73
CA PHE A 418 1.29 -22.09 12.52
C PHE A 418 0.14 -22.17 13.52
N LEU A 419 -0.18 -21.04 14.12
CA LEU A 419 -1.45 -20.80 14.79
C LEU A 419 -2.34 -20.03 13.82
N VAL A 420 -3.57 -20.51 13.59
CA VAL A 420 -4.53 -19.83 12.70
C VAL A 420 -5.77 -19.45 13.49
N GLU A 421 -5.99 -18.16 13.67
CA GLU A 421 -7.24 -17.65 14.23
C GLU A 421 -8.29 -17.61 13.12
N ILE A 422 -9.40 -18.27 13.34
CA ILE A 422 -10.45 -18.46 12.34
C ILE A 422 -11.76 -17.91 12.86
N VAL A 423 -12.37 -17.04 12.07
CA VAL A 423 -13.79 -16.70 12.17
C VAL A 423 -14.53 -17.67 11.25
N PRO A 424 -15.35 -18.61 11.77
CA PRO A 424 -16.05 -19.57 10.93
C PRO A 424 -17.11 -18.88 10.10
N ALA A 425 -17.39 -19.44 8.91
CA ALA A 425 -18.51 -18.99 8.10
C ALA A 425 -19.83 -19.27 8.82
N HIS A 426 -20.83 -18.40 8.62
CA HIS A 426 -22.14 -18.54 9.26
C HIS A 426 -22.85 -19.87 8.90
N SER A 427 -22.54 -20.42 7.74
CA SER A 427 -23.07 -21.72 7.24
C SER A 427 -22.23 -22.93 7.64
N ALA A 428 -21.11 -22.73 8.39
CA ALA A 428 -20.20 -23.80 8.71
C ALA A 428 -20.74 -24.70 9.85
N ASN A 429 -20.70 -26.00 9.67
CA ASN A 429 -21.08 -27.01 10.68
C ASN A 429 -19.91 -27.28 11.68
N GLY A 430 -19.03 -26.34 11.90
CA GLY A 430 -17.86 -26.43 12.76
C GLY A 430 -16.57 -26.00 12.05
N LEU A 431 -15.47 -25.97 12.80
CA LEU A 431 -14.14 -25.69 12.24
C LEU A 431 -13.54 -26.96 11.61
N PRO A 432 -12.72 -26.81 10.57
CA PRO A 432 -11.88 -27.90 10.09
C PRO A 432 -10.91 -28.36 11.19
N THR A 433 -10.64 -29.65 11.23
CA THR A 433 -9.73 -30.23 12.22
C THR A 433 -8.29 -29.77 12.00
N ALA A 434 -7.47 -29.76 13.06
CA ALA A 434 -6.05 -29.46 12.95
C ALA A 434 -5.31 -30.38 11.95
N ALA A 435 -5.72 -31.65 11.88
CA ALA A 435 -5.12 -32.65 10.96
C ALA A 435 -5.47 -32.34 9.49
N GLU A 436 -6.71 -31.93 9.20
CA GLU A 436 -7.15 -31.53 7.85
C GLU A 436 -6.43 -30.26 7.40
N LEU A 437 -6.37 -29.22 8.26
CA LEU A 437 -5.68 -27.99 7.95
C LEU A 437 -4.18 -28.23 7.76
N SER A 438 -3.53 -28.99 8.63
CA SER A 438 -2.11 -29.30 8.50
C SER A 438 -1.81 -30.03 7.20
N ARG A 439 -2.65 -31.01 6.81
CA ARG A 439 -2.48 -31.76 5.55
C ARG A 439 -2.65 -30.85 4.32
N SER A 440 -3.74 -30.09 4.25
CA SER A 440 -4.02 -29.23 3.10
C SER A 440 -3.04 -28.05 3.00
N PHE A 441 -2.65 -27.47 4.13
CA PHE A 441 -1.68 -26.38 4.17
C PHE A 441 -0.26 -26.84 3.86
N SER A 442 0.13 -28.05 4.32
CA SER A 442 1.41 -28.68 3.91
C SER A 442 1.49 -28.90 2.40
N ALA A 443 0.39 -29.35 1.80
CA ALA A 443 0.31 -29.50 0.33
C ALA A 443 0.42 -28.15 -0.39
N PHE A 444 -0.19 -27.10 0.13
CA PHE A 444 -0.11 -25.75 -0.42
C PHE A 444 1.31 -25.19 -0.34
N LEU A 445 1.96 -25.27 0.83
CA LEU A 445 3.31 -24.75 1.03
C LEU A 445 4.42 -25.64 0.41
N GLY A 446 4.13 -26.93 0.16
CA GLY A 446 5.06 -27.89 -0.40
C GLY A 446 6.06 -28.47 0.63
N TYR A 447 5.76 -28.37 1.92
CA TYR A 447 6.55 -28.98 3.00
C TYR A 447 5.66 -29.31 4.21
N PRO A 448 6.04 -30.25 5.08
CA PRO A 448 5.28 -30.64 6.25
C PRO A 448 5.10 -29.43 7.21
N THR A 449 3.86 -29.17 7.63
CA THR A 449 3.52 -28.09 8.56
C THR A 449 2.52 -28.56 9.61
N GLU A 450 2.64 -28.02 10.82
CA GLU A 450 1.66 -28.16 11.90
C GLU A 450 0.79 -26.92 11.96
N VAL A 451 -0.52 -27.07 11.76
CA VAL A 451 -1.51 -25.97 11.88
C VAL A 451 -2.38 -26.23 13.10
N ARG A 452 -2.43 -25.25 14.01
CA ARG A 452 -3.32 -25.24 15.16
C ARG A 452 -4.43 -24.21 14.93
N PRO A 453 -5.67 -24.62 14.64
CA PRO A 453 -6.79 -23.69 14.52
C PRO A 453 -7.22 -23.19 15.89
N ARG A 454 -7.55 -21.90 15.98
CA ARG A 454 -8.18 -21.26 17.12
C ARG A 454 -9.42 -20.53 16.65
N GLN A 455 -10.59 -20.97 17.09
CA GLN A 455 -11.83 -20.25 16.79
C GLN A 455 -11.86 -18.91 17.55
N VAL A 456 -12.19 -17.86 16.82
CA VAL A 456 -12.44 -16.53 17.37
C VAL A 456 -13.78 -16.00 16.86
N ARG A 457 -14.44 -15.17 17.65
CA ARG A 457 -15.69 -14.54 17.20
C ARG A 457 -15.43 -13.44 16.19
N ARG A 458 -14.27 -12.77 16.29
CA ARG A 458 -13.84 -11.66 15.45
C ARG A 458 -12.33 -11.54 15.49
N LEU A 459 -11.74 -10.94 14.45
CA LEU A 459 -10.37 -10.44 14.50
C LEU A 459 -10.39 -8.98 14.96
N SER A 460 -9.39 -8.57 15.72
CA SER A 460 -9.25 -7.19 16.19
C SER A 460 -8.25 -6.43 15.32
N PRO A 461 -8.56 -5.18 14.96
CA PRO A 461 -7.60 -4.31 14.28
C PRO A 461 -6.50 -3.85 15.26
N GLU A 462 -5.40 -3.37 14.70
CA GLU A 462 -4.40 -2.60 15.44
C GLU A 462 -4.96 -1.22 15.84
N ARG A 463 -4.25 -0.49 16.70
CA ARG A 463 -4.59 0.91 17.06
C ARG A 463 -4.69 1.85 15.87
N SER A 464 -4.10 1.51 14.74
CA SER A 464 -4.20 2.25 13.47
C SER A 464 -5.51 2.00 12.72
N GLY A 465 -6.38 1.10 13.18
CA GLY A 465 -7.54 0.59 12.46
C GLY A 465 -7.20 -0.42 11.36
N LYS A 466 -5.93 -0.72 11.12
CA LYS A 466 -5.49 -1.72 10.16
C LYS A 466 -5.53 -3.12 10.77
N TYR A 467 -5.74 -4.12 9.92
CA TYR A 467 -5.67 -5.52 10.30
C TYR A 467 -4.36 -6.12 9.83
N THR A 468 -3.60 -6.71 10.75
CA THR A 468 -2.47 -7.58 10.44
C THR A 468 -2.99 -9.01 10.32
N LEU A 469 -3.08 -9.49 9.07
CA LEU A 469 -3.63 -10.82 8.78
C LEU A 469 -2.57 -11.92 8.83
N VAL A 470 -1.31 -11.55 8.81
CA VAL A 470 -0.17 -12.45 8.96
C VAL A 470 0.83 -11.87 9.94
N GLU A 471 1.28 -12.70 10.87
CA GLU A 471 2.43 -12.44 11.72
C GLU A 471 3.46 -13.56 11.51
N SER A 472 4.71 -13.20 11.30
CA SER A 472 5.79 -14.16 11.11
C SER A 472 6.92 -13.92 12.10
N SER A 473 7.24 -14.89 12.95
CA SER A 473 8.45 -14.88 13.79
C SER A 473 9.72 -15.21 13.01
N SER A 474 9.57 -15.65 11.76
CA SER A 474 10.67 -16.09 10.90
C SER A 474 11.01 -15.12 9.77
N TYR A 475 10.33 -13.96 9.67
CA TYR A 475 10.53 -13.00 8.57
C TYR A 475 11.98 -12.45 8.52
N GLU A 476 12.68 -12.38 9.62
CA GLU A 476 14.09 -11.94 9.66
C GLU A 476 15.00 -12.82 8.83
N GLN A 477 14.63 -14.12 8.65
CA GLN A 477 15.34 -15.06 7.79
C GLN A 477 15.17 -14.74 6.28
N PHE A 478 14.27 -13.82 5.92
CA PHE A 478 14.08 -13.41 4.54
C PHE A 478 15.37 -12.95 3.86
N HIS A 479 16.23 -12.26 4.61
CA HIS A 479 17.52 -11.78 4.12
C HIS A 479 18.66 -12.79 4.22
N THR A 480 18.43 -13.94 4.87
CA THR A 480 19.43 -14.99 4.99
C THR A 480 19.51 -15.79 3.70
N PRO A 481 20.65 -15.87 3.01
CA PRO A 481 20.75 -16.72 1.82
C PRO A 481 20.49 -18.19 2.20
N PRO A 482 19.79 -18.96 1.34
CA PRO A 482 19.57 -20.38 1.58
C PRO A 482 20.91 -21.11 1.72
N SER A 483 21.07 -21.95 2.75
CA SER A 483 22.27 -22.74 2.94
C SER A 483 22.44 -23.72 1.77
N LYS A 484 23.68 -24.00 1.36
CA LYS A 484 23.97 -24.94 0.24
C LYS A 484 23.34 -26.32 0.42
N GLU A 485 23.20 -26.81 1.64
CA GLU A 485 22.53 -28.05 1.98
C GLU A 485 21.02 -28.04 1.72
N ARG A 486 20.38 -26.83 1.75
CA ARG A 486 18.94 -26.69 1.50
C ARG A 486 18.56 -26.61 0.01
N LEU A 487 19.54 -26.44 -0.89
CA LEU A 487 19.33 -26.38 -2.34
C LEU A 487 19.26 -27.76 -3.00
N VAL A 488 19.83 -28.82 -2.39
CA VAL A 488 19.87 -30.16 -2.97
C VAL A 488 18.50 -30.83 -3.00
N GLY A 489 17.57 -30.43 -2.09
CA GLY A 489 16.17 -30.91 -2.07
C GLY A 489 15.24 -30.23 -3.08
N ALA A 490 15.62 -29.07 -3.59
CA ALA A 490 14.77 -28.25 -4.47
C ALA A 490 14.99 -28.52 -5.97
N SER A 491 16.09 -29.17 -6.34
CA SER A 491 16.46 -29.43 -7.74
C SER A 491 15.59 -30.47 -8.44
N SER A 492 14.83 -31.29 -7.71
CA SER A 492 13.93 -32.31 -8.31
C SER A 492 12.50 -31.81 -8.55
N ALA A 493 12.15 -30.59 -8.06
CA ALA A 493 10.81 -30.00 -8.19
C ALA A 493 10.74 -28.81 -9.17
N ALA A 494 11.84 -28.46 -9.82
CA ALA A 494 11.92 -27.27 -10.69
C ALA A 494 11.23 -27.41 -12.06
N GLY A 495 10.50 -28.50 -12.30
CA GLY A 495 9.73 -28.73 -13.54
C GLY A 495 8.23 -28.49 -13.43
N GLU A 496 7.66 -28.29 -12.23
CA GLU A 496 6.24 -28.06 -12.06
C GLU A 496 5.93 -26.58 -11.81
N ARG A 497 5.08 -26.03 -12.66
CA ARG A 497 4.53 -24.66 -12.50
C ARG A 497 3.86 -24.52 -11.15
N SER A 498 4.00 -23.35 -10.52
CA SER A 498 3.33 -22.98 -9.28
C SER A 498 1.86 -23.41 -9.29
N PRO A 499 1.34 -24.00 -8.20
CA PRO A 499 -0.08 -24.38 -8.10
C PRO A 499 -1.06 -23.24 -8.40
N LEU A 500 -0.64 -22.00 -8.27
CA LEU A 500 -1.44 -20.80 -8.55
C LEU A 500 -1.68 -20.55 -10.06
N GLU A 501 -0.83 -21.07 -10.97
CA GLU A 501 -1.08 -20.97 -12.41
C GLU A 501 -2.20 -21.88 -12.90
N LYS A 502 -2.55 -22.94 -12.16
CA LYS A 502 -3.64 -23.86 -12.51
C LYS A 502 -5.05 -23.36 -12.13
N VAL A 503 -5.15 -22.34 -11.29
CA VAL A 503 -6.44 -21.77 -10.83
C VAL A 503 -6.93 -20.61 -11.70
N HIS A 504 -6.10 -20.10 -12.64
CA HIS A 504 -6.40 -18.90 -13.42
C HIS A 504 -6.61 -19.16 -14.93
N ARG A 505 -7.27 -20.26 -15.31
CA ARG A 505 -7.87 -20.35 -16.64
C ARG A 505 -9.39 -20.34 -16.53
N PRO A 506 -10.08 -19.59 -17.43
CA PRO A 506 -11.52 -19.38 -17.42
C PRO A 506 -12.30 -20.68 -17.59
#